data_ed52f5d2fff3f2197a1f67369fa00476
#
_entry.id   ed52f5d2fff3f2197a1f67369fa00476
#
_cell.length_a   1.000
_cell.length_b   1.000
_cell.length_c   1.000
_cell.angle_alpha   90.00
_cell.angle_beta   90.00
_cell.angle_gamma   90.00
#
_symmetry.space_group_name_H-M   'P 1'
#
loop_
_entity.id
_entity.type
_entity.pdbx_description
1 polymer ?
#
loop_
_entity_poly.entity_id
_entity_poly.type
_entity_poly.pdbx_seq_one_letter_code
_entity_poly.pdbx_strand_id
1 'polypeptide(L)'
;ALKGMFQWAMSRGIMNNVPLPADLPKRLEHMTPYIYSKPELQRLFRSAMEYQKNRSKIHPECMKMILQLTYFLGLRLHETMSLRIRDLNQPDLYVHIRESKFYKSRIVTYNHKVGELIDTFLKWREKQGMCCVPESKLFLDKKGLDMHIDTVRGAFERIREHAGISRSDKSPFQPRLHDLRHTFAVHRLTSW
;
A
#
# COMPACT_ATOMS: atom_id res chain seq x y z
N ALA A 1 16.96 -17.40 -11.27
CA ALA A 1 18.04 -16.57 -11.87
C ALA A 1 19.39 -17.31 -11.78
N LEU A 2 19.86 -17.78 -10.61
CA LEU A 2 21.18 -18.40 -10.45
C LEU A 2 21.37 -19.67 -11.29
N LYS A 3 20.39 -20.57 -11.37
CA LYS A 3 20.48 -21.80 -12.18
C LYS A 3 20.75 -21.49 -13.65
N GLY A 4 20.08 -20.48 -14.22
CA GLY A 4 20.31 -20.07 -15.61
C GLY A 4 21.72 -19.51 -15.85
N MET A 5 22.25 -18.75 -14.86
CA MET A 5 23.64 -18.26 -14.93
C MET A 5 24.64 -19.39 -14.91
N PHE A 6 24.48 -20.38 -14.04
CA PHE A 6 25.37 -21.54 -14.00
C PHE A 6 25.26 -22.42 -15.25
N GLN A 7 24.08 -22.62 -15.80
CA GLN A 7 23.88 -23.31 -17.07
C GLN A 7 24.58 -22.59 -18.23
N TRP A 8 24.50 -21.26 -18.27
CA TRP A 8 25.24 -20.48 -19.26
C TRP A 8 26.75 -20.61 -19.06
N ALA A 9 27.27 -20.55 -17.83
CA ALA A 9 28.69 -20.73 -17.55
C ALA A 9 29.20 -22.13 -17.95
N MET A 10 28.39 -23.17 -17.73
CA MET A 10 28.69 -24.54 -18.23
C MET A 10 28.74 -24.59 -19.77
N SER A 11 27.81 -23.98 -20.47
CA SER A 11 27.80 -23.97 -21.94
C SER A 11 29.02 -23.25 -22.54
N ARG A 12 29.69 -22.42 -21.76
CA ARG A 12 30.91 -21.71 -22.13
C ARG A 12 32.21 -22.39 -21.63
N GLY A 13 32.09 -23.56 -21.00
CA GLY A 13 33.27 -24.28 -20.46
C GLY A 13 33.94 -23.61 -19.26
N ILE A 14 33.28 -22.62 -18.64
CA ILE A 14 33.81 -21.87 -17.47
C ILE A 14 33.72 -22.74 -16.20
N MET A 15 32.80 -23.69 -16.14
CA MET A 15 32.62 -24.64 -15.04
C MET A 15 32.07 -25.99 -15.54
N ASN A 16 32.35 -27.04 -14.75
CA ASN A 16 31.98 -28.40 -15.14
C ASN A 16 30.65 -28.88 -14.54
N ASN A 17 30.12 -28.21 -13.50
CA ASN A 17 28.87 -28.60 -12.84
C ASN A 17 28.14 -27.39 -12.32
N VAL A 18 26.83 -27.56 -12.05
CA VAL A 18 25.99 -26.53 -11.40
C VAL A 18 26.07 -26.74 -9.87
N PRO A 19 26.67 -25.82 -9.09
CA PRO A 19 26.85 -25.95 -7.65
C PRO A 19 25.54 -25.59 -6.90
N LEU A 20 24.41 -26.09 -7.36
CA LEU A 20 23.10 -25.88 -6.74
C LEU A 20 22.47 -27.23 -6.43
N PRO A 21 21.70 -27.36 -5.33
CA PRO A 21 20.95 -28.57 -5.05
C PRO A 21 20.09 -28.99 -6.25
N ALA A 22 20.03 -30.27 -6.52
CA ALA A 22 19.18 -30.84 -7.58
C ALA A 22 17.69 -30.55 -7.31
N ASP A 23 17.31 -30.61 -6.04
CA ASP A 23 15.94 -30.30 -5.60
C ASP A 23 15.79 -28.81 -5.36
N LEU A 24 15.03 -28.16 -6.24
CA LEU A 24 14.59 -26.79 -6.00
C LEU A 24 13.49 -26.79 -4.92
N PRO A 25 13.49 -25.79 -4.01
CA PRO A 25 12.39 -25.64 -3.06
C PRO A 25 11.06 -25.65 -3.83
N LYS A 26 10.07 -26.38 -3.31
CA LYS A 26 8.72 -26.39 -3.91
C LYS A 26 8.29 -24.96 -4.15
N ARG A 27 7.88 -24.66 -5.40
CA ARG A 27 7.25 -23.38 -5.71
C ARG A 27 6.06 -23.23 -4.77
N LEU A 28 6.08 -22.19 -3.94
CA LEU A 28 4.88 -21.83 -3.17
C LEU A 28 3.73 -21.68 -4.16
N GLU A 29 2.59 -22.27 -3.84
CA GLU A 29 1.37 -22.13 -4.64
C GLU A 29 1.12 -20.64 -4.90
N HIS A 30 0.70 -20.33 -6.12
CA HIS A 30 0.41 -18.94 -6.50
C HIS A 30 -0.67 -18.40 -5.58
N MET A 31 -0.28 -17.44 -4.74
CA MET A 31 -1.20 -16.80 -3.82
C MET A 31 -2.21 -15.95 -4.62
N THR A 32 -3.48 -16.34 -4.59
CA THR A 32 -4.57 -15.56 -5.17
C THR A 32 -4.84 -14.32 -4.31
N PRO A 33 -4.69 -13.10 -4.86
CA PRO A 33 -5.01 -11.88 -4.13
C PRO A 33 -6.48 -11.85 -3.71
N TYR A 34 -6.78 -11.24 -2.57
CA TYR A 34 -8.15 -10.96 -2.19
C TYR A 34 -8.64 -9.70 -2.91
N ILE A 35 -9.83 -9.77 -3.51
CA ILE A 35 -10.47 -8.63 -4.16
C ILE A 35 -11.62 -8.14 -3.28
N TYR A 36 -11.43 -6.97 -2.68
CA TYR A 36 -12.43 -6.35 -1.83
C TYR A 36 -13.64 -5.90 -2.64
N SER A 37 -14.83 -6.28 -2.23
CA SER A 37 -16.07 -5.72 -2.78
C SER A 37 -16.24 -4.25 -2.37
N LYS A 38 -17.08 -3.49 -3.11
CA LYS A 38 -17.39 -2.09 -2.76
C LYS A 38 -17.97 -1.94 -1.34
N PRO A 39 -18.93 -2.79 -0.89
CA PRO A 39 -19.40 -2.74 0.49
C PRO A 39 -18.31 -3.01 1.54
N GLU A 40 -17.39 -3.94 1.27
CA GLU A 40 -16.27 -4.22 2.18
C GLU A 40 -15.32 -3.01 2.29
N LEU A 41 -15.00 -2.36 1.17
CA LEU A 41 -14.21 -1.12 1.19
C LEU A 41 -14.88 -0.03 2.03
N GLN A 42 -16.20 0.15 1.90
CA GLN A 42 -16.95 1.11 2.71
C GLN A 42 -16.87 0.78 4.20
N ARG A 43 -17.07 -0.51 4.58
CA ARG A 43 -16.92 -0.96 5.98
C ARG A 43 -15.48 -0.74 6.47
N LEU A 44 -14.48 -1.07 5.66
CA LEU A 44 -13.07 -0.90 6.01
C LEU A 44 -12.72 0.58 6.29
N PHE A 45 -13.16 1.50 5.42
CA PHE A 45 -12.92 2.93 5.61
C PHE A 45 -13.68 3.51 6.82
N ARG A 46 -14.89 3.02 7.09
CA ARG A 46 -15.65 3.37 8.29
C ARG A 46 -14.95 2.87 9.54
N SER A 47 -14.57 1.60 9.56
CA SER A 47 -13.86 0.98 10.69
C SER A 47 -12.52 1.65 10.98
N ALA A 48 -11.85 2.22 9.98
CA ALA A 48 -10.63 2.99 10.20
C ALA A 48 -10.87 4.27 11.04
N MET A 49 -12.09 4.82 10.98
CA MET A 49 -12.48 5.99 11.81
C MET A 49 -13.02 5.59 13.18
N GLU A 50 -13.76 4.48 13.25
CA GLU A 50 -14.47 4.05 14.46
C GLU A 50 -13.56 3.27 15.41
N TYR A 51 -12.71 2.39 14.87
CA TYR A 51 -11.85 1.52 15.67
C TYR A 51 -10.51 2.19 16.01
N GLN A 52 -10.29 2.39 17.29
CA GLN A 52 -8.99 2.82 17.82
C GLN A 52 -8.53 1.89 18.94
N LYS A 53 -7.34 1.33 18.78
CA LYS A 53 -6.67 0.64 19.89
C LYS A 53 -6.31 1.66 20.97
N ASN A 54 -6.50 1.30 22.25
CA ASN A 54 -5.97 2.08 23.37
C ASN A 54 -4.48 2.40 23.10
N ARG A 55 -4.09 3.68 23.31
CA ARG A 55 -2.74 4.19 23.04
C ARG A 55 -2.28 4.02 21.57
N SER A 56 -3.22 4.03 20.63
CA SER A 56 -2.86 4.05 19.19
C SER A 56 -2.01 5.27 18.86
N LYS A 57 -0.90 5.06 18.16
CA LYS A 57 -0.03 6.12 17.66
C LYS A 57 -0.54 6.75 16.36
N ILE A 58 -1.49 6.10 15.68
CA ILE A 58 -2.01 6.54 14.38
C ILE A 58 -3.31 7.29 14.60
N HIS A 59 -3.46 8.42 13.92
CA HIS A 59 -4.75 9.10 13.81
C HIS A 59 -5.71 8.32 12.90
N PRO A 60 -7.01 8.22 13.24
CA PRO A 60 -8.02 7.59 12.40
C PRO A 60 -8.01 8.12 10.97
N GLU A 61 -7.93 9.43 10.82
CA GLU A 61 -7.92 10.12 9.54
C GLU A 61 -6.69 9.75 8.70
N CYS A 62 -5.51 9.66 9.31
CA CYS A 62 -4.30 9.18 8.64
C CYS A 62 -4.48 7.74 8.14
N MET A 63 -5.01 6.85 8.99
CA MET A 63 -5.22 5.47 8.60
C MET A 63 -6.22 5.35 7.46
N LYS A 64 -7.37 6.02 7.56
CA LYS A 64 -8.38 6.07 6.50
C LYS A 64 -7.79 6.57 5.19
N MET A 65 -7.04 7.68 5.21
CA MET A 65 -6.44 8.26 4.01
C MET A 65 -5.37 7.32 3.40
N ILE A 66 -4.55 6.63 4.21
CA ILE A 66 -3.60 5.62 3.73
C ILE A 66 -4.34 4.52 2.95
N LEU A 67 -5.44 3.99 3.51
CA LEU A 67 -6.25 2.97 2.84
C LEU A 67 -6.87 3.49 1.55
N GLN A 68 -7.41 4.70 1.57
CA GLN A 68 -8.03 5.35 0.41
C GLN A 68 -7.04 5.61 -0.71
N LEU A 69 -5.85 6.18 -0.43
CA LEU A 69 -4.83 6.40 -1.46
C LEU A 69 -4.29 5.07 -2.02
N THR A 70 -4.09 4.07 -1.17
CA THR A 70 -3.68 2.74 -1.62
C THR A 70 -4.69 2.13 -2.58
N TYR A 71 -6.00 2.29 -2.31
CA TYR A 71 -7.06 1.80 -3.17
C TYR A 71 -7.33 2.69 -4.39
N PHE A 72 -7.56 4.00 -4.20
CA PHE A 72 -7.99 4.87 -5.31
C PHE A 72 -6.88 5.16 -6.34
N LEU A 73 -5.62 5.19 -5.91
CA LEU A 73 -4.46 5.46 -6.77
C LEU A 73 -3.65 4.19 -7.07
N GLY A 74 -4.02 3.06 -6.48
CA GLY A 74 -3.30 1.80 -6.67
C GLY A 74 -1.83 1.86 -6.20
N LEU A 75 -1.53 2.67 -5.18
CA LEU A 75 -0.17 2.83 -4.67
C LEU A 75 0.30 1.61 -3.88
N ARG A 76 1.60 1.36 -3.87
CA ARG A 76 2.19 0.43 -2.90
C ARG A 76 2.18 1.08 -1.52
N LEU A 77 2.00 0.29 -0.45
CA LEU A 77 2.01 0.84 0.90
C LEU A 77 3.25 1.69 1.19
N HIS A 78 4.43 1.21 0.78
CA HIS A 78 5.68 1.95 0.96
C HIS A 78 5.66 3.29 0.19
N GLU A 79 5.13 3.31 -1.02
CA GLU A 79 4.97 4.54 -1.81
C GLU A 79 4.02 5.52 -1.09
N THR A 80 2.86 5.03 -0.62
CA THR A 80 1.90 5.83 0.15
C THR A 80 2.54 6.44 1.39
N MET A 81 3.28 5.64 2.17
CA MET A 81 3.94 6.09 3.40
C MET A 81 5.12 7.04 3.16
N SER A 82 5.69 7.03 1.95
CA SER A 82 6.81 7.90 1.58
C SER A 82 6.36 9.25 1.02
N LEU A 83 5.07 9.44 0.74
CA LEU A 83 4.55 10.69 0.19
C LEU A 83 4.87 11.88 1.09
N ARG A 84 5.24 12.98 0.44
CA ARG A 84 5.44 14.29 1.05
C ARG A 84 4.36 15.26 0.57
N ILE A 85 4.16 16.36 1.25
CA ILE A 85 3.19 17.38 0.86
C ILE A 85 3.50 17.91 -0.54
N ARG A 86 4.77 18.16 -0.87
CA ARG A 86 5.22 18.61 -2.20
C ARG A 86 4.95 17.63 -3.34
N ASP A 87 4.65 16.38 -3.04
CA ASP A 87 4.36 15.38 -4.07
C ASP A 87 2.91 15.44 -4.56
N LEU A 88 2.05 16.20 -3.86
CA LEU A 88 0.66 16.41 -4.22
C LEU A 88 0.54 17.66 -5.10
N ASN A 89 0.04 17.51 -6.33
CA ASN A 89 -0.35 18.62 -7.17
C ASN A 89 -1.87 18.67 -7.28
N GLN A 90 -2.47 19.54 -6.49
CA GLN A 90 -3.93 19.70 -6.41
C GLN A 90 -4.52 20.40 -7.66
N PRO A 91 -3.89 21.45 -8.23
CA PRO A 91 -4.41 22.10 -9.43
C PRO A 91 -4.52 21.14 -10.63
N ASP A 92 -3.51 20.31 -10.85
CA ASP A 92 -3.45 19.39 -11.99
C ASP A 92 -3.87 17.95 -11.64
N LEU A 93 -4.34 17.72 -10.42
CA LEU A 93 -4.90 16.45 -9.94
C LEU A 93 -3.98 15.25 -10.14
N TYR A 94 -2.73 15.36 -9.68
CA TYR A 94 -1.80 14.23 -9.69
C TYR A 94 -0.94 14.14 -8.42
N VAL A 95 -0.39 12.93 -8.22
CA VAL A 95 0.63 12.65 -7.20
C VAL A 95 1.91 12.22 -7.90
N HIS A 96 3.04 12.80 -7.48
CA HIS A 96 4.35 12.39 -7.95
C HIS A 96 4.92 11.32 -7.03
N ILE A 97 5.04 10.10 -7.52
CA ILE A 97 5.68 8.98 -6.81
C ILE A 97 7.16 8.99 -7.14
N ARG A 98 7.98 9.34 -6.15
CA ARG A 98 9.44 9.41 -6.30
C ARG A 98 10.08 8.10 -5.91
N GLU A 99 11.18 7.75 -6.60
CA GLU A 99 12.10 6.65 -6.24
C GLU A 99 11.40 5.35 -5.79
N SER A 100 10.42 4.91 -6.57
CA SER A 100 9.77 3.63 -6.32
C SER A 100 10.74 2.47 -6.59
N LYS A 101 10.27 1.24 -6.54
CA LYS A 101 11.06 0.04 -6.83
C LYS A 101 11.87 0.22 -8.14
N PHE A 102 13.19 0.03 -8.09
CA PHE A 102 14.18 0.29 -9.16
C PHE A 102 14.42 1.78 -9.48
N TYR A 103 14.30 2.69 -8.50
CA TYR A 103 14.54 4.14 -8.64
C TYR A 103 13.71 4.80 -9.76
N LYS A 104 12.55 4.22 -10.10
CA LYS A 104 11.65 4.79 -11.11
C LYS A 104 10.64 5.72 -10.46
N SER A 105 10.59 6.95 -10.94
CA SER A 105 9.54 7.92 -10.57
C SER A 105 8.40 7.85 -11.58
N ARG A 106 7.18 8.16 -11.14
CA ARG A 106 6.02 8.25 -12.00
C ARG A 106 4.99 9.24 -11.45
N ILE A 107 4.16 9.75 -12.34
CA ILE A 107 2.98 10.54 -12.01
C ILE A 107 1.76 9.61 -11.98
N VAL A 108 0.89 9.80 -11.00
CA VAL A 108 -0.40 9.12 -10.88
C VAL A 108 -1.49 10.17 -10.81
N THR A 109 -2.32 10.25 -11.84
CA THR A 109 -3.45 11.18 -11.90
C THR A 109 -4.65 10.66 -11.13
N TYR A 110 -5.50 11.58 -10.66
CA TYR A 110 -6.74 11.25 -9.96
C TYR A 110 -7.88 12.20 -10.37
N ASN A 111 -9.10 11.82 -10.03
CA ASN A 111 -10.28 12.63 -10.34
C ASN A 111 -10.57 13.65 -9.22
N HIS A 112 -11.47 14.61 -9.48
CA HIS A 112 -11.86 15.64 -8.52
C HIS A 112 -12.34 15.06 -7.17
N LYS A 113 -13.08 13.94 -7.16
CA LYS A 113 -13.55 13.32 -5.90
C LYS A 113 -12.39 12.88 -5.00
N VAL A 114 -11.31 12.35 -5.57
CA VAL A 114 -10.11 12.01 -4.81
C VAL A 114 -9.38 13.29 -4.38
N GLY A 115 -9.36 14.33 -5.21
CA GLY A 115 -8.85 15.66 -4.85
C GLY A 115 -9.55 16.23 -3.62
N GLU A 116 -10.88 16.21 -3.57
CA GLU A 116 -11.67 16.65 -2.41
C GLU A 116 -11.35 15.88 -1.12
N LEU A 117 -11.08 14.56 -1.24
CA LEU A 117 -10.66 13.75 -0.09
C LEU A 117 -9.28 14.19 0.42
N ILE A 118 -8.34 14.46 -0.49
CA ILE A 118 -7.00 14.93 -0.15
C ILE A 118 -7.08 16.32 0.48
N ASP A 119 -7.84 17.25 -0.08
CA ASP A 119 -8.06 18.60 0.48
C ASP A 119 -8.65 18.56 1.88
N THR A 120 -9.66 17.72 2.08
CA THR A 120 -10.29 17.52 3.38
C THR A 120 -9.27 17.01 4.40
N PHE A 121 -8.42 16.09 3.99
CA PHE A 121 -7.36 15.55 4.84
C PHE A 121 -6.28 16.60 5.16
N LEU A 122 -5.85 17.40 4.19
CA LEU A 122 -4.87 18.47 4.41
C LEU A 122 -5.40 19.55 5.35
N LYS A 123 -6.65 19.97 5.20
CA LYS A 123 -7.32 20.91 6.13
C LYS A 123 -7.45 20.33 7.53
N TRP A 124 -7.77 19.05 7.66
CA TRP A 124 -7.78 18.37 8.96
C TRP A 124 -6.37 18.35 9.57
N ARG A 125 -5.35 18.03 8.79
CA ARG A 125 -3.96 17.95 9.21
C ARG A 125 -3.46 19.31 9.73
N GLU A 126 -3.80 20.40 9.05
CA GLU A 126 -3.50 21.77 9.48
C GLU A 126 -4.18 22.10 10.83
N LYS A 127 -5.45 21.75 11.00
CA LYS A 127 -6.18 21.93 12.27
C LYS A 127 -5.57 21.15 13.43
N GLN A 128 -4.87 20.05 13.18
CA GLN A 128 -4.12 19.29 14.19
C GLN A 128 -2.75 19.91 14.51
N GLY A 129 -2.38 21.01 13.89
CA GLY A 129 -1.07 21.64 14.08
C GLY A 129 0.10 20.82 13.52
N MET A 130 -0.16 19.89 12.60
CA MET A 130 0.90 19.10 11.99
C MET A 130 1.73 19.95 11.03
N CYS A 131 3.04 19.62 10.92
CA CYS A 131 3.96 20.33 10.03
C CYS A 131 3.48 20.32 8.59
N CYS A 132 3.28 21.49 7.99
CA CYS A 132 2.76 21.67 6.62
C CYS A 132 3.83 22.14 5.62
N VAL A 133 5.14 22.06 5.96
CA VAL A 133 6.20 22.37 5.01
C VAL A 133 6.23 21.35 3.86
N PRO A 134 6.61 21.75 2.65
CA PRO A 134 6.59 20.88 1.47
C PRO A 134 7.33 19.54 1.65
N GLU A 135 8.42 19.54 2.41
CA GLU A 135 9.26 18.36 2.68
C GLU A 135 8.68 17.42 3.73
N SER A 136 7.69 17.86 4.51
CA SER A 136 7.05 17.04 5.54
C SER A 136 6.37 15.83 4.91
N LYS A 137 6.48 14.67 5.55
CA LYS A 137 5.70 13.51 5.15
C LYS A 137 4.20 13.78 5.29
N LEU A 138 3.43 13.22 4.37
CA LEU A 138 1.98 13.36 4.36
C LEU A 138 1.36 12.69 5.59
N PHE A 139 1.93 11.59 6.07
CA PHE A 139 1.43 10.82 7.21
C PHE A 139 2.42 10.86 8.37
N LEU A 140 2.00 11.46 9.46
CA LEU A 140 2.73 11.53 10.73
C LEU A 140 1.93 10.82 11.83
N ASP A 141 2.63 10.35 12.84
CA ASP A 141 2.01 9.80 14.03
C ASP A 141 1.42 10.92 14.94
N LYS A 142 0.75 10.54 16.03
CA LYS A 142 0.17 11.49 17.02
C LYS A 142 1.21 12.38 17.73
N LYS A 143 2.49 12.10 17.58
CA LYS A 143 3.59 12.90 18.10
C LYS A 143 4.26 13.76 17.02
N GLY A 144 3.74 13.74 15.78
CA GLY A 144 4.34 14.45 14.65
C GLY A 144 5.58 13.76 14.07
N LEU A 145 5.83 12.50 14.41
CA LEU A 145 6.96 11.72 13.93
C LEU A 145 6.58 10.82 12.75
N ASP A 146 7.58 10.36 12.03
CA ASP A 146 7.43 9.41 10.93
C ASP A 146 6.79 8.10 11.42
N MET A 147 5.77 7.63 10.73
CA MET A 147 5.12 6.35 11.03
C MET A 147 5.90 5.18 10.47
N HIS A 148 6.11 4.15 11.31
CA HIS A 148 6.68 2.90 10.85
C HIS A 148 5.64 2.06 10.09
N ILE A 149 6.04 1.44 8.98
CA ILE A 149 5.14 0.68 8.10
C ILE A 149 4.45 -0.50 8.81
N ASP A 150 5.15 -1.16 9.73
CA ASP A 150 4.58 -2.29 10.48
C ASP A 150 3.53 -1.84 11.50
N THR A 151 3.62 -0.60 11.99
CA THR A 151 2.55 -0.01 12.81
C THR A 151 1.26 0.14 12.01
N VAL A 152 1.37 0.55 10.74
CA VAL A 152 0.23 0.65 9.81
C VAL A 152 -0.32 -0.72 9.47
N ARG A 153 0.54 -1.71 9.20
CA ARG A 153 0.11 -3.10 8.93
C ARG A 153 -0.65 -3.70 10.09
N GLY A 154 -0.10 -3.60 11.31
CA GLY A 154 -0.79 -4.11 12.49
C GLY A 154 -2.08 -3.36 12.84
N ALA A 155 -2.18 -2.07 12.50
CA ALA A 155 -3.44 -1.33 12.63
C ALA A 155 -4.46 -1.82 11.59
N PHE A 156 -4.02 -2.04 10.35
CA PHE A 156 -4.88 -2.58 9.28
C PHE A 156 -5.51 -3.92 9.65
N GLU A 157 -4.74 -4.87 10.20
CA GLU A 157 -5.25 -6.18 10.60
C GLU A 157 -6.42 -6.05 11.57
N ARG A 158 -6.28 -5.24 12.60
CA ARG A 158 -7.34 -5.00 13.59
C ARG A 158 -8.55 -4.29 12.99
N ILE A 159 -8.34 -3.31 12.12
CA ILE A 159 -9.42 -2.59 11.44
C ILE A 159 -10.16 -3.52 10.50
N ARG A 160 -9.46 -4.39 9.77
CA ARG A 160 -10.06 -5.41 8.91
C ARG A 160 -10.94 -6.37 9.72
N GLU A 161 -10.46 -6.84 10.87
CA GLU A 161 -11.22 -7.71 11.78
C GLU A 161 -12.45 -7.00 12.32
N HIS A 162 -12.32 -5.75 12.76
CA HIS A 162 -13.45 -4.92 13.20
C HIS A 162 -14.48 -4.69 12.09
N ALA A 163 -14.03 -4.57 10.85
CA ALA A 163 -14.90 -4.45 9.67
C ALA A 163 -15.59 -5.76 9.28
N GLY A 164 -15.31 -6.87 9.96
CA GLY A 164 -15.84 -8.19 9.66
C GLY A 164 -15.41 -8.71 8.27
N ILE A 165 -14.16 -8.42 7.86
CA ILE A 165 -13.62 -8.84 6.57
C ILE A 165 -12.66 -10.00 6.77
N SER A 166 -13.03 -11.16 6.23
CA SER A 166 -12.22 -12.38 6.28
C SER A 166 -12.37 -13.17 4.99
N ARG A 167 -11.43 -14.08 4.74
CA ARG A 167 -11.53 -15.06 3.64
C ARG A 167 -12.19 -16.33 4.16
N SER A 168 -13.08 -16.88 3.34
CA SER A 168 -13.70 -18.20 3.54
C SER A 168 -13.04 -19.29 2.68
N ASP A 169 -12.16 -18.92 1.75
CA ASP A 169 -11.43 -19.86 0.92
C ASP A 169 -10.26 -20.50 1.70
N LYS A 170 -9.72 -21.59 1.19
CA LYS A 170 -8.58 -22.33 1.80
C LYS A 170 -7.24 -21.61 1.71
N SER A 171 -7.22 -20.31 1.39
CA SER A 171 -5.99 -19.53 1.30
C SER A 171 -5.29 -19.42 2.66
N PRO A 172 -3.97 -19.57 2.73
CA PRO A 172 -3.23 -19.51 3.99
C PRO A 172 -3.17 -18.11 4.60
N PHE A 173 -3.60 -17.09 3.87
CA PHE A 173 -3.50 -15.69 4.31
C PHE A 173 -4.85 -14.99 4.28
N GLN A 174 -5.15 -14.25 5.34
CA GLN A 174 -6.29 -13.34 5.40
C GLN A 174 -6.11 -12.15 4.44
N PRO A 175 -7.18 -11.39 4.09
CA PRO A 175 -7.08 -10.20 3.23
C PRO A 175 -6.05 -9.22 3.76
N ARG A 176 -5.12 -8.78 2.89
CA ARG A 176 -3.99 -7.93 3.25
C ARG A 176 -4.18 -6.51 2.75
N LEU A 177 -3.45 -5.57 3.33
CA LEU A 177 -3.44 -4.18 2.87
C LEU A 177 -3.00 -4.08 1.40
N HIS A 178 -2.03 -4.90 0.97
CA HIS A 178 -1.58 -4.92 -0.42
C HIS A 178 -2.67 -5.33 -1.41
N ASP A 179 -3.64 -6.11 -0.97
CA ASP A 179 -4.75 -6.57 -1.80
C ASP A 179 -5.69 -5.41 -2.20
N LEU A 180 -5.65 -4.26 -1.50
CA LEU A 180 -6.31 -3.02 -1.94
C LEU A 180 -5.80 -2.54 -3.31
N ARG A 181 -4.50 -2.66 -3.56
CA ARG A 181 -3.92 -2.33 -4.86
C ARG A 181 -4.34 -3.33 -5.94
N HIS A 182 -4.43 -4.63 -5.62
CA HIS A 182 -4.99 -5.62 -6.55
C HIS A 182 -6.45 -5.32 -6.85
N THR A 183 -7.22 -4.96 -5.83
CA THR A 183 -8.62 -4.55 -5.96
C THR A 183 -8.76 -3.32 -6.86
N PHE A 184 -7.90 -2.31 -6.71
CA PHE A 184 -7.87 -1.16 -7.62
C PHE A 184 -7.72 -1.61 -9.07
N ALA A 185 -6.74 -2.47 -9.37
CA ALA A 185 -6.48 -2.93 -10.73
C ALA A 185 -7.68 -3.67 -11.32
N VAL A 186 -8.27 -4.60 -10.55
CA VAL A 186 -9.46 -5.36 -11.00
C VAL A 186 -10.65 -4.42 -11.22
N HIS A 187 -10.97 -3.55 -10.25
CA HIS A 187 -12.10 -2.63 -10.38
C HIS A 187 -11.95 -1.65 -11.53
N ARG A 188 -10.71 -1.23 -11.87
CA ARG A 188 -10.47 -0.39 -13.05
C ARG A 188 -10.66 -1.16 -14.35
N LEU A 189 -10.12 -2.36 -14.45
CA LEU A 189 -10.24 -3.19 -15.65
C LEU A 189 -11.69 -3.64 -15.92
N THR A 190 -12.49 -3.87 -14.88
CA THR A 190 -13.90 -4.29 -15.02
C THR A 190 -14.87 -3.14 -15.21
N SER A 191 -14.43 -1.89 -14.99
CA SER A 191 -15.26 -0.68 -15.18
C SER A 191 -15.04 0.00 -16.54
N TRP A 192 -14.25 -0.61 -17.41
CA TRP A 192 -13.99 -0.17 -18.81
C TRP A 192 -14.84 -1.04 -19.78
#